data_25e4421bc94d6f59f681f8181e5c4964
#
_entry.id   25e4421bc94d6f59f681f8181e5c4964
#
_cell.length_a   1.000
_cell.length_b   1.000
_cell.length_c   1.000
_cell.angle_alpha   90.00
_cell.angle_beta   90.00
_cell.angle_gamma   90.00
#
_symmetry.space_group_name_H-M   'P 1'
#
loop_
_entity.id
_entity.type
_entity.pdbx_description
1 polymer ?
#
loop_
_entity_poly.entity_id
_entity_poly.type
_entity_poly.pdbx_seq_one_letter_code
_entity_poly.pdbx_strand_id
1 'polypeptide(L)' 'MFDGIMEALHREMDILDQKYSAEKTAMSASDLDHIDKMAHALKCLVGYEMYLRSNEENSSYRERRKYYDGYRRY' A
#
# COMPACT_ATOMS: atom_id res chain seq x y z
N MET A 1 0.44 -1.15 -13.99
CA MET A 1 1.37 -0.11 -13.55
C MET A 1 1.92 -0.50 -12.19
N PHE A 2 3.20 -0.31 -12.01
CA PHE A 2 3.87 -0.68 -10.77
C PHE A 2 3.78 -2.17 -10.46
N ASP A 3 3.63 -2.99 -11.48
CA ASP A 3 3.43 -4.43 -11.27
C ASP A 3 4.60 -5.07 -10.58
N GLY A 4 5.80 -4.68 -10.96
CA GLY A 4 7.00 -5.25 -10.34
C GLY A 4 7.10 -4.91 -8.87
N ILE A 5 6.79 -3.68 -8.52
CA ILE A 5 6.84 -3.25 -7.12
C ILE A 5 5.75 -3.93 -6.32
N MET A 6 4.57 -4.02 -6.89
CA MET A 6 3.46 -4.67 -6.22
C MET A 6 3.74 -6.14 -5.98
N GLU A 7 4.29 -6.80 -6.97
CA GLU A 7 4.65 -8.21 -6.81
C GLU A 7 5.70 -8.40 -5.72
N ALA A 8 6.67 -7.50 -5.69
CA ALA A 8 7.71 -7.60 -4.68
C ALA A 8 7.14 -7.43 -3.28
N LEU A 9 6.23 -6.47 -3.13
CA LEU A 9 5.59 -6.24 -1.83
C LEU A 9 4.75 -7.45 -1.42
N HIS A 10 4.03 -8.02 -2.37
CA HIS A 10 3.24 -9.21 -2.07
C HIS A 10 4.11 -10.39 -1.67
N ARG A 11 5.25 -10.55 -2.32
CA ARG A 11 6.17 -11.62 -1.95
C ARG A 11 6.70 -11.45 -0.54
N GLU A 12 7.02 -10.21 -0.15
CA GLU A 12 7.48 -9.96 1.19
C GLU A 12 6.40 -10.27 2.22
N MET A 13 5.17 -9.90 1.89
CA MET A 13 4.05 -10.20 2.77
C MET A 13 3.86 -11.70 2.92
N ASP A 14 3.98 -12.43 1.81
CA ASP A 14 3.84 -13.87 1.84
C ASP A 14 4.88 -14.53 2.71
N ILE A 15 6.11 -14.06 2.63
CA ILE A 15 7.19 -14.60 3.45
C ILE A 15 6.86 -14.43 4.92
N LEU A 16 6.40 -13.26 5.30
CA LEU A 16 6.04 -13.00 6.68
C LEU A 16 4.83 -13.82 7.10
N ASP A 17 3.87 -13.94 6.20
CA ASP A 17 2.68 -14.72 6.49
C ASP A 17 3.05 -16.18 6.78
N GLN A 18 3.91 -16.74 5.96
CA GLN A 18 4.34 -18.10 6.16
C GLN A 18 5.10 -18.27 7.45
N LYS A 19 5.95 -17.32 7.77
CA LYS A 19 6.74 -17.38 8.99
C LYS A 19 5.82 -17.44 10.21
N TYR A 20 4.85 -16.58 10.29
CA TYR A 20 4.01 -16.52 11.47
C TYR A 20 2.94 -17.58 11.49
N SER A 21 2.57 -18.10 10.33
CA SER A 21 1.68 -19.24 10.29
C SER A 21 2.37 -20.50 10.80
N ALA A 22 3.65 -20.64 10.50
CA ALA A 22 4.39 -21.83 10.90
C ALA A 22 4.78 -21.78 12.35
N GLU A 23 5.28 -20.64 12.80
CA GLU A 23 5.85 -20.54 14.14
C GLU A 23 4.83 -20.23 15.22
N LYS A 24 3.75 -19.56 14.85
CA LYS A 24 2.69 -19.21 15.78
C LYS A 24 3.19 -18.47 17.00
N THR A 25 4.18 -17.64 16.79
CA THR A 25 4.74 -16.82 17.86
C THR A 25 4.22 -15.40 17.73
N ALA A 26 4.43 -14.62 18.77
CA ALA A 26 4.08 -13.21 18.71
C ALA A 26 4.95 -12.52 17.69
N MET A 27 4.37 -11.55 17.01
CA MET A 27 5.08 -10.81 15.99
C MET A 27 6.11 -9.89 16.61
N SER A 28 7.30 -9.83 16.03
CA SER A 28 8.33 -8.92 16.51
C SER A 28 7.96 -7.48 16.15
N ALA A 29 8.48 -6.54 16.93
CA ALA A 29 8.23 -5.14 16.64
C ALA A 29 8.77 -4.75 15.27
N SER A 30 9.90 -5.34 14.91
CA SER A 30 10.52 -5.05 13.63
C SER A 30 9.64 -5.53 12.46
N ASP A 31 9.11 -6.74 12.58
CA ASP A 31 8.24 -7.27 11.53
C ASP A 31 6.92 -6.53 11.47
N LEU A 32 6.41 -6.14 12.63
CA LEU A 32 5.17 -5.38 12.66
C LEU A 32 5.35 -4.03 11.95
N ASP A 33 6.46 -3.37 12.20
CA ASP A 33 6.75 -2.11 11.54
C ASP A 33 6.90 -2.30 10.04
N HIS A 34 7.55 -3.38 9.65
CA HIS A 34 7.75 -3.70 8.25
C HIS A 34 6.42 -3.92 7.52
N ILE A 35 5.53 -4.67 8.16
CA ILE A 35 4.21 -4.91 7.59
C ILE A 35 3.43 -3.62 7.45
N ASP A 36 3.51 -2.77 8.46
CA ASP A 36 2.81 -1.50 8.43
C ASP A 36 3.29 -0.65 7.26
N LYS A 37 4.58 -0.60 7.05
CA LYS A 37 5.14 0.18 5.95
C LYS A 37 4.79 -0.40 4.60
N MET A 38 4.79 -1.72 4.48
CA MET A 38 4.42 -2.36 3.23
C MET A 38 2.95 -2.16 2.92
N ALA A 39 2.11 -2.27 3.92
CA ALA A 39 0.67 -2.08 3.72
C ALA A 39 0.39 -0.64 3.31
N HIS A 40 1.09 0.29 3.94
CA HIS A 40 0.93 1.69 3.59
C HIS A 40 1.39 1.96 2.16
N ALA A 41 2.52 1.36 1.77
CA ALA A 41 3.02 1.50 0.42
C ALA A 41 2.04 0.96 -0.61
N LEU A 42 1.46 -0.20 -0.34
CA LEU A 42 0.47 -0.77 -1.24
C LEU A 42 -0.74 0.14 -1.39
N LYS A 43 -1.21 0.66 -0.28
CA LYS A 43 -2.34 1.57 -0.29
C LYS A 43 -2.02 2.80 -1.12
N CYS A 44 -0.83 3.35 -0.96
CA CYS A 44 -0.42 4.54 -1.70
C CYS A 44 -0.28 4.25 -3.18
N LEU A 45 0.25 3.09 -3.53
CA LEU A 45 0.42 2.73 -4.94
C LEU A 45 -0.92 2.57 -5.63
N VAL A 46 -1.86 1.90 -4.97
CA VAL A 46 -3.19 1.73 -5.54
C VAL A 46 -3.86 3.09 -5.71
N GLY A 47 -3.73 3.95 -4.71
CA GLY A 47 -4.30 5.28 -4.79
C GLY A 47 -3.71 6.09 -5.93
N TYR A 48 -2.41 5.95 -6.14
CA TYR A 48 -1.74 6.66 -7.21
C TYR A 48 -2.18 6.15 -8.58
N GLU A 49 -2.36 4.84 -8.70
CA GLU A 49 -2.88 4.28 -9.93
C GLU A 49 -4.26 4.81 -10.26
N MET A 50 -5.10 4.86 -9.25
CA MET A 50 -6.44 5.38 -9.44
C MET A 50 -6.41 6.86 -9.83
N TYR A 51 -5.49 7.59 -9.23
CA TYR A 51 -5.30 8.99 -9.56
C TYR A 51 -4.92 9.15 -11.05
N LEU A 52 -3.99 8.34 -11.52
CA LEU A 52 -3.56 8.41 -12.91
C LEU A 52 -4.68 8.03 -13.87
N ARG A 53 -5.47 7.03 -13.51
CA ARG A 53 -6.59 6.65 -14.34
C ARG A 53 -7.62 7.75 -14.43
N SER A 54 -7.93 8.33 -13.30
CA SER A 54 -8.87 9.43 -13.27
C SER A 54 -8.41 10.58 -14.13
N ASN A 55 -7.12 10.81 -14.10
CA ASN A 55 -6.53 11.86 -14.88
C ASN A 55 -6.74 11.63 -16.36
N GLU A 56 -6.61 10.39 -16.77
CA GLU A 56 -6.79 10.04 -18.17
C GLU A 56 -8.25 10.22 -18.62
N GLU A 57 -9.16 9.98 -17.70
CA GLU A 57 -10.57 10.08 -18.01
C GLU A 57 -11.11 11.45 -17.79
N ASN A 58 -10.23 12.41 -17.66
CA ASN A 58 -10.66 13.77 -17.54
C ASN A 58 -11.45 14.03 -16.27
N SER A 59 -11.09 13.43 -15.25
CA SER A 59 -11.79 13.65 -14.02
C SER A 59 -11.42 14.98 -13.43
N SER A 60 -12.13 15.35 -12.42
CA SER A 60 -11.98 16.65 -11.86
C SER A 60 -10.77 16.74 -10.95
N TYR A 61 -10.01 17.75 -11.21
CA TYR A 61 -8.90 18.06 -10.34
C TYR A 61 -9.34 18.32 -8.91
N ARG A 62 -10.52 18.87 -8.78
CA ARG A 62 -11.02 19.24 -7.48
C ARG A 62 -11.19 18.06 -6.57
N GLU A 63 -11.75 17.01 -7.11
CA GLU A 63 -11.97 15.83 -6.31
C GLU A 63 -10.67 15.20 -5.86
N ARG A 64 -9.71 15.20 -6.74
CA ARG A 64 -8.42 14.64 -6.37
C ARG A 64 -7.73 15.46 -5.32
N ARG A 65 -7.89 16.76 -5.38
CA ARG A 65 -7.35 17.62 -4.39
C ARG A 65 -7.94 17.35 -3.03
N LYS A 66 -9.25 17.18 -2.99
CA LYS A 66 -9.91 16.85 -1.75
C LYS A 66 -9.40 15.57 -1.17
N TYR A 67 -9.20 14.61 -2.03
CA TYR A 67 -8.71 13.31 -1.61
C TYR A 67 -7.33 13.45 -0.99
N TYR A 68 -6.48 14.21 -1.61
CA TYR A 68 -5.14 14.44 -1.10
C TYR A 68 -5.14 15.17 0.22
N ASP A 69 -5.97 16.15 0.33
CA ASP A 69 -6.06 16.92 1.57
C ASP A 69 -6.52 16.04 2.72
N GLY A 70 -7.46 15.17 2.46
CA GLY A 70 -7.90 14.24 3.47
C GLY A 70 -6.78 13.33 3.91
N TYR A 71 -5.95 12.95 2.99
CA TYR A 71 -4.81 12.10 3.27
C TYR A 71 -3.81 12.82 4.16
N ARG A 72 -3.59 14.07 3.88
CA ARG A 72 -2.63 14.85 4.63
C ARG A 72 -2.98 15.04 6.06
N ARG A 73 -4.24 15.16 6.31
CA ARG A 73 -4.69 15.35 7.67
C ARG A 73 -4.41 14.17 8.54
N TYR A 74 -4.15 13.13 7.92
CA TYR A 74 -3.85 11.94 8.60
C TYR A 74 -2.48 11.99 9.24
#